data_9a483942a519e44290995e885f693537
#
_entry.id   9a483942a519e44290995e885f693537
#
_cell.length_a   1.000
_cell.length_b   1.000
_cell.length_c   1.000
_cell.angle_alpha   90.00
_cell.angle_beta   90.00
_cell.angle_gamma   90.00
#
_symmetry.space_group_name_H-M   'P 1'
#
loop_
_entity.id
_entity.type
_entity.pdbx_description
1 polymer ?
#
loop_
_entity_poly.entity_id
_entity_poly.type
_entity_poly.pdbx_seq_one_letter_code
_entity_poly.pdbx_strand_id
1 'polypeptide(L)'
;LTAYDYTIAQLLDNAGVDLILVGDSLGMVTLGYETTLPVTLEEMIHHAKAVRRAVKQALIVVDLPFLTYQESPQQAIHSAGRILKETGAQAVKLESGNKEIAQTVKKLTSVGIPVLGHIGLTPQSVHQFGGYPQQGKTPDASARILEEALALVEAGAFALVLEHIEAYLAKEITEKVSIPTIGIGAGAYCDGQILVVNDVLGLSDWRPPFAKAYANLRGTVTQAVKEYSLEVKERKFPQRPSL
;
A
#
# COMPACT_ATOMS: atom_id res chain seq x y z
N LEU A 1 4.29 -5.81 2.94
CA LEU A 1 4.70 -5.29 1.64
C LEU A 1 3.50 -5.14 0.70
N THR A 2 3.60 -4.31 -0.37
CA THR A 2 2.59 -4.29 -1.42
C THR A 2 2.76 -5.48 -2.38
N ALA A 3 1.66 -5.92 -3.01
CA ALA A 3 1.68 -6.82 -4.17
C ALA A 3 0.49 -6.54 -5.08
N TYR A 4 0.67 -6.77 -6.39
CA TYR A 4 -0.32 -6.41 -7.40
C TYR A 4 -0.65 -7.55 -8.37
N ASP A 5 0.04 -8.68 -8.28
CA ASP A 5 -0.16 -9.86 -9.13
C ASP A 5 0.05 -11.15 -8.36
N TYR A 6 -0.28 -12.26 -9.03
CA TYR A 6 -0.19 -13.60 -8.46
C TYR A 6 1.25 -13.99 -8.08
N THR A 7 2.21 -13.77 -8.99
CA THR A 7 3.57 -14.27 -8.82
C THR A 7 4.30 -13.58 -7.68
N ILE A 8 4.24 -12.24 -7.64
CA ILE A 8 4.87 -11.46 -6.57
C ILE A 8 4.19 -11.79 -5.24
N ALA A 9 2.85 -11.82 -5.18
CA ALA A 9 2.14 -12.14 -3.95
C ALA A 9 2.52 -13.53 -3.41
N GLN A 10 2.67 -14.54 -4.26
CA GLN A 10 3.11 -15.89 -3.86
C GLN A 10 4.53 -15.88 -3.27
N LEU A 11 5.44 -15.14 -3.88
CA LEU A 11 6.82 -15.02 -3.38
C LEU A 11 6.86 -14.34 -2.01
N LEU A 12 6.07 -13.28 -1.81
CA LEU A 12 5.98 -12.57 -0.53
C LEU A 12 5.37 -13.46 0.56
N ASP A 13 4.28 -14.16 0.28
CA ASP A 13 3.62 -15.06 1.23
C ASP A 13 4.55 -16.23 1.64
N ASN A 14 5.27 -16.82 0.68
CA ASN A 14 6.27 -17.84 0.94
C ASN A 14 7.49 -17.31 1.73
N ALA A 15 7.80 -16.04 1.62
CA ALA A 15 8.85 -15.38 2.39
C ALA A 15 8.43 -15.03 3.83
N GLY A 16 7.17 -15.26 4.20
CA GLY A 16 6.65 -15.04 5.56
C GLY A 16 6.32 -13.58 5.88
N VAL A 17 5.86 -12.82 4.89
CA VAL A 17 5.36 -11.45 5.11
C VAL A 17 4.02 -11.53 5.86
N ASP A 18 3.86 -10.75 6.93
CA ASP A 18 2.65 -10.78 7.78
C ASP A 18 1.43 -10.17 7.10
N LEU A 19 1.64 -9.09 6.31
CA LEU A 19 0.58 -8.34 5.64
C LEU A 19 0.97 -8.04 4.20
N ILE A 20 0.06 -8.32 3.28
CA ILE A 20 0.16 -7.92 1.87
C ILE A 20 -0.91 -6.88 1.58
N LEU A 21 -0.46 -5.71 1.13
CA LEU A 21 -1.32 -4.60 0.73
C LEU A 21 -1.48 -4.59 -0.79
N VAL A 22 -2.69 -4.70 -1.27
CA VAL A 22 -3.03 -4.30 -2.64
C VAL A 22 -3.30 -2.81 -2.59
N GLY A 23 -2.22 -2.04 -2.78
CA GLY A 23 -2.24 -0.58 -2.67
C GLY A 23 -2.63 0.10 -3.97
N ASP A 24 -3.26 1.27 -3.90
CA ASP A 24 -3.54 2.11 -5.08
C ASP A 24 -2.26 2.69 -5.72
N SER A 25 -1.11 2.55 -5.05
CA SER A 25 0.23 2.70 -5.63
C SER A 25 0.44 1.86 -6.91
N LEU A 26 -0.38 0.80 -7.12
CA LEU A 26 -0.42 0.07 -8.40
C LEU A 26 -0.61 1.01 -9.60
N GLY A 27 -1.35 2.09 -9.43
CA GLY A 27 -1.53 3.12 -10.45
C GLY A 27 -0.20 3.63 -10.98
N MET A 28 0.72 3.93 -10.07
CA MET A 28 2.04 4.47 -10.45
C MET A 28 3.03 3.39 -10.90
N VAL A 29 3.16 2.29 -10.16
CA VAL A 29 4.25 1.32 -10.39
C VAL A 29 3.86 0.16 -11.31
N THR A 30 2.58 -0.03 -11.61
CA THR A 30 2.08 -1.10 -12.48
C THR A 30 1.37 -0.56 -13.71
N LEU A 31 0.53 0.46 -13.55
CA LEU A 31 -0.28 1.03 -14.63
C LEU A 31 0.40 2.24 -15.31
N GLY A 32 1.43 2.83 -14.67
CA GLY A 32 2.19 3.95 -15.24
C GLY A 32 1.48 5.31 -15.14
N TYR A 33 0.52 5.46 -14.22
CA TYR A 33 -0.09 6.76 -13.94
C TYR A 33 0.87 7.66 -13.15
N GLU A 34 0.71 8.97 -13.27
CA GLU A 34 1.52 9.95 -12.53
C GLU A 34 1.19 10.00 -11.04
N THR A 35 -0.05 9.67 -10.66
CA THR A 35 -0.55 9.65 -9.28
C THR A 35 -1.46 8.44 -9.05
N THR A 36 -1.89 8.22 -7.80
CA THR A 36 -2.85 7.17 -7.46
C THR A 36 -4.31 7.55 -7.80
N LEU A 37 -4.60 8.82 -8.07
CA LEU A 37 -5.96 9.34 -8.23
C LEU A 37 -6.78 8.68 -9.35
N PRO A 38 -6.21 8.31 -10.51
CA PRO A 38 -6.99 7.67 -11.59
C PRO A 38 -7.43 6.24 -11.30
N VAL A 39 -6.86 5.60 -10.26
CA VAL A 39 -7.13 4.18 -9.97
C VAL A 39 -8.61 3.98 -9.63
N THR A 40 -9.24 3.05 -10.32
CA THR A 40 -10.65 2.69 -10.13
C THR A 40 -10.83 1.56 -9.12
N LEU A 41 -12.04 1.44 -8.57
CA LEU A 41 -12.41 0.32 -7.70
C LEU A 41 -12.31 -1.03 -8.46
N GLU A 42 -12.63 -1.03 -9.73
CA GLU A 42 -12.56 -2.20 -10.63
C GLU A 42 -11.13 -2.69 -10.80
N GLU A 43 -10.16 -1.79 -10.99
CA GLU A 43 -8.73 -2.13 -11.03
C GLU A 43 -8.27 -2.70 -9.70
N MET A 44 -8.64 -2.10 -8.57
CA MET A 44 -8.32 -2.64 -7.25
C MET A 44 -8.86 -4.05 -7.05
N ILE A 45 -10.11 -4.29 -7.42
CA ILE A 45 -10.74 -5.61 -7.35
C ILE A 45 -10.05 -6.61 -8.29
N HIS A 46 -9.67 -6.19 -9.49
CA HIS A 46 -8.95 -7.04 -10.46
C HIS A 46 -7.62 -7.54 -9.89
N HIS A 47 -6.79 -6.62 -9.40
CA HIS A 47 -5.49 -6.94 -8.81
C HIS A 47 -5.62 -7.74 -7.51
N ALA A 48 -6.56 -7.36 -6.64
CA ALA A 48 -6.82 -8.08 -5.39
C ALA A 48 -7.26 -9.54 -5.61
N LYS A 49 -8.06 -9.82 -6.64
CA LYS A 49 -8.41 -11.20 -7.04
C LYS A 49 -7.17 -12.02 -7.42
N ALA A 50 -6.20 -11.42 -8.11
CA ALA A 50 -4.94 -12.10 -8.46
C ALA A 50 -4.10 -12.41 -7.22
N VAL A 51 -3.90 -11.42 -6.36
CA VAL A 51 -3.18 -11.55 -5.08
C VAL A 51 -3.82 -12.59 -4.19
N ARG A 52 -5.16 -12.57 -4.03
CA ARG A 52 -5.89 -13.50 -3.17
C ARG A 52 -5.70 -14.97 -3.55
N ARG A 53 -5.60 -15.27 -4.86
CA ARG A 53 -5.34 -16.66 -5.31
C ARG A 53 -3.96 -17.18 -4.93
N ALA A 54 -3.00 -16.29 -4.71
CA ALA A 54 -1.63 -16.64 -4.37
C ALA A 54 -1.38 -16.79 -2.87
N VAL A 55 -2.05 -15.96 -2.05
CA VAL A 55 -1.77 -15.80 -0.63
C VAL A 55 -2.53 -16.82 0.21
N LYS A 56 -1.82 -17.47 1.15
CA LYS A 56 -2.35 -18.50 2.05
C LYS A 56 -2.24 -18.12 3.53
N GLN A 57 -1.24 -17.32 3.91
CA GLN A 57 -0.88 -17.03 5.29
C GLN A 57 -1.02 -15.54 5.63
N ALA A 58 -0.50 -14.64 4.79
CA ALA A 58 -0.50 -13.22 5.05
C ALA A 58 -1.93 -12.63 5.09
N LEU A 59 -2.11 -11.61 5.92
CA LEU A 59 -3.32 -10.78 5.91
C LEU A 59 -3.37 -9.98 4.61
N ILE A 60 -4.46 -10.05 3.87
CA ILE A 60 -4.66 -9.24 2.64
C ILE A 60 -5.51 -8.03 2.98
N VAL A 61 -4.93 -6.86 2.77
CA VAL A 61 -5.61 -5.56 2.86
C VAL A 61 -5.67 -4.93 1.48
N VAL A 62 -6.78 -4.28 1.14
CA VAL A 62 -6.97 -3.62 -0.15
C VAL A 62 -7.32 -2.15 0.06
N ASP A 63 -6.64 -1.26 -0.66
CA ASP A 63 -6.98 0.16 -0.62
C ASP A 63 -8.35 0.43 -1.22
N LEU A 64 -9.11 1.30 -0.56
CA LEU A 64 -10.19 2.01 -1.19
C LEU A 64 -9.60 3.17 -2.00
N PRO A 65 -9.68 3.17 -3.35
CA PRO A 65 -9.11 4.23 -4.15
C PRO A 65 -9.87 5.54 -4.00
N PHE A 66 -9.25 6.63 -4.46
CA PHE A 66 -9.81 7.98 -4.36
C PHE A 66 -11.26 8.05 -4.88
N LEU A 67 -12.12 8.82 -4.18
CA LEU A 67 -13.55 8.99 -4.42
C LEU A 67 -14.41 7.72 -4.31
N THR A 68 -13.94 6.69 -3.61
CA THR A 68 -14.77 5.51 -3.34
C THR A 68 -15.23 5.40 -1.88
N TYR A 69 -14.83 6.36 -1.02
CA TYR A 69 -15.20 6.41 0.40
C TYR A 69 -15.37 7.81 0.99
N GLN A 70 -14.91 8.84 0.26
CA GLN A 70 -14.90 10.22 0.76
C GLN A 70 -16.27 10.88 0.70
N GLU A 71 -17.15 10.46 -0.23
CA GLU A 71 -18.46 11.08 -0.43
C GLU A 71 -19.41 10.84 0.75
N SER A 72 -19.44 9.60 1.24
CA SER A 72 -20.30 9.24 2.36
C SER A 72 -19.91 7.88 2.98
N PRO A 73 -20.28 7.64 4.27
CA PRO A 73 -20.13 6.29 4.86
C PRO A 73 -20.86 5.18 4.11
N GLN A 74 -21.98 5.49 3.46
CA GLN A 74 -22.73 4.53 2.65
C GLN A 74 -21.98 4.11 1.40
N GLN A 75 -21.35 5.06 0.69
CA GLN A 75 -20.46 4.78 -0.42
C GLN A 75 -19.28 3.90 0.03
N ALA A 76 -18.65 4.25 1.15
CA ALA A 76 -17.55 3.47 1.71
C ALA A 76 -17.95 2.02 2.02
N ILE A 77 -19.12 1.79 2.64
CA ILE A 77 -19.65 0.45 2.90
C ILE A 77 -19.85 -0.31 1.59
N HIS A 78 -20.42 0.32 0.58
CA HIS A 78 -20.65 -0.33 -0.71
C HIS A 78 -19.33 -0.73 -1.36
N SER A 79 -18.36 0.17 -1.42
CA SER A 79 -17.05 -0.06 -2.03
C SER A 79 -16.25 -1.13 -1.27
N ALA A 80 -16.16 -1.01 0.05
CA ALA A 80 -15.47 -1.98 0.90
C ALA A 80 -16.15 -3.35 0.86
N GLY A 81 -17.48 -3.36 0.88
CA GLY A 81 -18.28 -4.60 0.77
C GLY A 81 -18.03 -5.33 -0.55
N ARG A 82 -17.90 -4.60 -1.66
CA ARG A 82 -17.49 -5.17 -2.96
C ARG A 82 -16.10 -5.79 -2.90
N ILE A 83 -15.12 -5.07 -2.35
CA ILE A 83 -13.75 -5.61 -2.19
C ILE A 83 -13.79 -6.93 -1.43
N LEU A 84 -14.36 -6.96 -0.22
CA LEU A 84 -14.36 -8.19 0.59
C LEU A 84 -15.10 -9.34 -0.10
N LYS A 85 -16.28 -9.09 -0.66
CA LYS A 85 -17.12 -10.12 -1.30
C LYS A 85 -16.55 -10.65 -2.60
N GLU A 86 -15.99 -9.76 -3.44
CA GLU A 86 -15.55 -10.13 -4.78
C GLU A 86 -14.11 -10.68 -4.79
N THR A 87 -13.29 -10.29 -3.82
CA THR A 87 -11.87 -10.66 -3.80
C THR A 87 -11.52 -11.70 -2.71
N GLY A 88 -12.26 -11.72 -1.61
CA GLY A 88 -11.92 -12.50 -0.42
C GLY A 88 -10.78 -11.87 0.40
N ALA A 89 -10.47 -10.58 0.22
CA ALA A 89 -9.61 -9.82 1.13
C ALA A 89 -10.26 -9.70 2.51
N GLN A 90 -9.43 -9.57 3.55
CA GLN A 90 -9.91 -9.56 4.93
C GLN A 90 -10.13 -8.16 5.50
N ALA A 91 -9.53 -7.13 4.89
CA ALA A 91 -9.63 -5.75 5.36
C ALA A 91 -9.47 -4.75 4.21
N VAL A 92 -9.84 -3.50 4.48
CA VAL A 92 -9.62 -2.36 3.58
C VAL A 92 -8.74 -1.31 4.23
N LYS A 93 -8.04 -0.48 3.42
CA LYS A 93 -7.30 0.69 3.90
C LYS A 93 -7.98 1.97 3.41
N LEU A 94 -8.01 3.00 4.27
CA LEU A 94 -8.48 4.35 3.96
C LEU A 94 -7.44 5.38 4.41
N GLU A 95 -7.33 6.46 3.65
CA GLU A 95 -6.45 7.58 3.95
C GLU A 95 -7.19 8.71 4.68
N SER A 96 -6.46 9.42 5.56
CA SER A 96 -6.92 10.47 6.48
C SER A 96 -7.53 9.94 7.77
N GLY A 97 -7.32 10.70 8.84
CA GLY A 97 -7.94 10.49 10.16
C GLY A 97 -8.77 11.70 10.61
N ASN A 98 -9.13 12.59 9.67
CA ASN A 98 -9.99 13.69 9.99
C ASN A 98 -11.36 13.22 10.51
N LYS A 99 -12.12 14.11 11.13
CA LYS A 99 -13.39 13.78 11.79
C LYS A 99 -14.39 13.05 10.89
N GLU A 100 -14.46 13.39 9.63
CA GLU A 100 -15.40 12.81 8.66
C GLU A 100 -14.97 11.39 8.28
N ILE A 101 -13.69 11.17 8.01
CA ILE A 101 -13.15 9.84 7.71
C ILE A 101 -13.18 8.95 8.95
N ALA A 102 -12.90 9.45 10.15
CA ALA A 102 -13.07 8.71 11.39
C ALA A 102 -14.52 8.22 11.58
N GLN A 103 -15.52 9.03 11.24
CA GLN A 103 -16.93 8.60 11.24
C GLN A 103 -17.20 7.51 10.19
N THR A 104 -16.60 7.61 9.00
CA THR A 104 -16.68 6.60 7.97
C THR A 104 -16.04 5.28 8.44
N VAL A 105 -14.87 5.33 9.05
CA VAL A 105 -14.19 4.16 9.65
C VAL A 105 -15.08 3.53 10.74
N LYS A 106 -15.62 4.33 11.67
CA LYS A 106 -16.54 3.85 12.70
C LYS A 106 -17.76 3.14 12.10
N LYS A 107 -18.26 3.64 10.98
CA LYS A 107 -19.41 3.01 10.32
C LYS A 107 -19.02 1.68 9.65
N LEU A 108 -17.86 1.61 9.00
CA LEU A 108 -17.32 0.38 8.42
C LEU A 108 -17.11 -0.70 9.49
N THR A 109 -16.43 -0.35 10.58
CA THR A 109 -16.14 -1.29 11.68
C THR A 109 -17.40 -1.76 12.37
N SER A 110 -18.41 -0.88 12.53
CA SER A 110 -19.70 -1.24 13.13
C SER A 110 -20.51 -2.28 12.34
N VAL A 111 -20.22 -2.43 11.04
CA VAL A 111 -20.87 -3.45 10.18
C VAL A 111 -19.94 -4.65 9.90
N GLY A 112 -18.82 -4.75 10.63
CA GLY A 112 -17.92 -5.91 10.57
C GLY A 112 -16.87 -5.83 9.46
N ILE A 113 -16.58 -4.65 8.90
CA ILE A 113 -15.50 -4.45 7.91
C ILE A 113 -14.25 -3.96 8.64
N PRO A 114 -13.16 -4.77 8.72
CA PRO A 114 -11.91 -4.34 9.35
C PRO A 114 -11.22 -3.24 8.52
N VAL A 115 -10.70 -2.22 9.22
CA VAL A 115 -10.07 -1.05 8.59
C VAL A 115 -8.65 -0.87 9.09
N LEU A 116 -7.72 -0.75 8.16
CA LEU A 116 -6.37 -0.21 8.33
C LEU A 116 -6.45 1.30 8.07
N GLY A 117 -6.17 2.12 9.09
CA GLY A 117 -6.11 3.57 8.93
C GLY A 117 -4.78 4.00 8.31
N HIS A 118 -4.75 5.15 7.62
CA HIS A 118 -3.52 5.70 7.04
C HIS A 118 -3.48 7.22 7.22
N ILE A 119 -2.45 7.70 7.91
CA ILE A 119 -2.25 9.11 8.25
C ILE A 119 -0.82 9.58 7.95
N GLY A 120 -0.62 10.88 8.03
CA GLY A 120 0.62 11.55 7.66
C GLY A 120 0.56 12.03 6.22
N LEU A 121 1.49 11.65 5.38
CA LEU A 121 1.36 11.83 3.94
C LEU A 121 0.31 10.85 3.42
N THR A 122 -0.70 11.38 2.77
CA THR A 122 -1.76 10.61 2.12
C THR A 122 -1.71 10.86 0.62
N PRO A 123 -1.21 9.92 -0.21
CA PRO A 123 -1.04 10.11 -1.65
C PRO A 123 -2.30 10.54 -2.40
N GLN A 124 -3.47 10.12 -1.94
CA GLN A 124 -4.74 10.56 -2.51
C GLN A 124 -5.01 12.07 -2.32
N SER A 125 -4.30 12.72 -1.41
CA SER A 125 -4.36 14.17 -1.17
C SER A 125 -3.22 14.95 -1.84
N VAL A 126 -2.54 14.37 -2.84
CA VAL A 126 -1.33 14.92 -3.47
C VAL A 126 -1.51 16.35 -3.99
N HIS A 127 -2.66 16.70 -4.55
CA HIS A 127 -2.93 18.05 -5.03
C HIS A 127 -3.12 19.05 -3.89
N GLN A 128 -3.69 18.63 -2.77
CA GLN A 128 -3.84 19.47 -1.58
C GLN A 128 -2.47 19.76 -0.94
N PHE A 129 -1.57 18.80 -0.94
CA PHE A 129 -0.20 18.96 -0.40
C PHE A 129 0.77 19.63 -1.38
N GLY A 130 0.42 19.74 -2.66
CA GLY A 130 1.33 20.23 -3.70
C GLY A 130 2.49 19.27 -3.99
N GLY A 131 2.27 17.97 -3.84
CA GLY A 131 3.27 16.92 -4.00
C GLY A 131 3.33 15.95 -2.82
N TYR A 132 4.51 15.44 -2.51
CA TYR A 132 4.74 14.45 -1.45
C TYR A 132 5.64 14.98 -0.32
N PRO A 133 5.32 16.13 0.32
CA PRO A 133 6.15 16.67 1.39
C PRO A 133 6.01 15.85 2.68
N GLN A 134 7.09 15.78 3.45
CA GLN A 134 7.06 15.20 4.79
C GLN A 134 6.09 15.98 5.69
N GLN A 135 5.28 15.25 6.44
CA GLN A 135 4.22 15.77 7.31
C GLN A 135 4.68 15.86 8.78
N GLY A 136 3.93 16.64 9.59
CA GLY A 136 4.19 16.76 11.03
C GLY A 136 5.42 17.59 11.41
N LYS A 137 5.87 18.54 10.56
CA LYS A 137 7.08 19.35 10.81
C LYS A 137 6.86 20.50 11.80
N THR A 138 5.64 20.92 12.02
CA THR A 138 5.31 21.97 12.97
C THR A 138 4.54 21.39 14.17
N PRO A 139 4.60 22.01 15.35
CA PRO A 139 3.84 21.56 16.52
C PRO A 139 2.35 21.35 16.21
N ASP A 140 1.73 22.28 15.50
CA ASP A 140 0.30 22.20 15.15
C ASP A 140 0.02 21.04 14.19
N ALA A 141 0.89 20.81 13.20
CA ALA A 141 0.77 19.70 12.27
C ALA A 141 0.99 18.34 12.98
N SER A 142 1.92 18.29 13.92
CA SER A 142 2.16 17.09 14.75
C SER A 142 0.95 16.79 15.64
N ALA A 143 0.41 17.81 16.33
CA ALA A 143 -0.77 17.66 17.17
C ALA A 143 -1.98 17.14 16.37
N ARG A 144 -2.22 17.70 15.17
CA ARG A 144 -3.29 17.26 14.29
C ARG A 144 -3.14 15.78 13.89
N ILE A 145 -1.94 15.34 13.48
CA ILE A 145 -1.71 13.93 13.08
C ILE A 145 -1.91 12.98 14.27
N LEU A 146 -1.50 13.40 15.46
CA LEU A 146 -1.75 12.64 16.68
C LEU A 146 -3.25 12.54 16.99
N GLU A 147 -4.02 13.64 16.86
CA GLU A 147 -5.47 13.63 17.03
C GLU A 147 -6.13 12.71 16.01
N GLU A 148 -5.68 12.72 14.75
CA GLU A 148 -6.16 11.83 13.69
C GLU A 148 -5.89 10.34 14.03
N ALA A 149 -4.71 10.02 14.57
CA ALA A 149 -4.40 8.67 15.03
C ALA A 149 -5.38 8.19 16.11
N LEU A 150 -5.59 9.01 17.15
CA LEU A 150 -6.49 8.70 18.25
C LEU A 150 -7.94 8.55 17.77
N ALA A 151 -8.39 9.41 16.86
CA ALA A 151 -9.73 9.34 16.28
C ALA A 151 -9.96 8.03 15.50
N LEU A 152 -8.96 7.55 14.76
CA LEU A 152 -9.05 6.28 14.04
C LEU A 152 -9.05 5.08 15.00
N VAL A 153 -8.28 5.12 16.08
CA VAL A 153 -8.33 4.09 17.15
C VAL A 153 -9.71 4.03 17.76
N GLU A 154 -10.28 5.18 18.15
CA GLU A 154 -11.64 5.26 18.71
C GLU A 154 -12.70 4.78 17.71
N ALA A 155 -12.48 5.01 16.41
CA ALA A 155 -13.34 4.53 15.34
C ALA A 155 -13.25 2.99 15.11
N GLY A 156 -12.30 2.31 15.74
CA GLY A 156 -12.13 0.86 15.67
C GLY A 156 -11.22 0.39 14.54
N ALA A 157 -10.32 1.23 14.02
CA ALA A 157 -9.25 0.77 13.15
C ALA A 157 -8.40 -0.30 13.88
N PHE A 158 -7.97 -1.35 13.17
CA PHE A 158 -7.20 -2.43 13.79
C PHE A 158 -5.67 -2.17 13.78
N ALA A 159 -5.20 -1.28 12.91
CA ALA A 159 -3.82 -0.84 12.80
C ALA A 159 -3.76 0.50 12.06
N LEU A 160 -2.61 1.19 12.12
CA LEU A 160 -2.37 2.48 11.46
C LEU A 160 -1.12 2.41 10.59
N VAL A 161 -1.21 2.89 9.35
CA VAL A 161 -0.04 3.27 8.55
C VAL A 161 0.33 4.71 8.88
N LEU A 162 1.61 4.93 9.18
CA LEU A 162 2.21 6.25 9.42
C LEU A 162 3.16 6.53 8.26
N GLU A 163 2.75 7.41 7.33
CA GLU A 163 3.54 7.67 6.13
C GLU A 163 4.22 9.04 6.17
N HIS A 164 5.54 9.01 5.94
CA HIS A 164 6.39 10.19 5.70
C HIS A 164 6.16 11.32 6.73
N ILE A 165 6.17 10.95 8.01
CA ILE A 165 6.11 11.86 9.15
C ILE A 165 7.45 11.92 9.88
N GLU A 166 7.59 12.89 10.78
CA GLU A 166 8.76 12.98 11.64
C GLU A 166 8.89 11.76 12.57
N ALA A 167 10.09 11.20 12.71
CA ALA A 167 10.31 9.97 13.47
C ALA A 167 9.93 10.09 14.96
N TYR A 168 10.10 11.28 15.56
CA TYR A 168 9.67 11.53 16.95
C TYR A 168 8.15 11.46 17.09
N LEU A 169 7.41 11.96 16.08
CA LEU A 169 5.95 11.90 16.06
C LEU A 169 5.46 10.46 15.90
N ALA A 170 6.09 9.68 15.00
CA ALA A 170 5.80 8.26 14.85
C ALA A 170 5.99 7.49 16.16
N LYS A 171 7.08 7.80 16.91
CA LYS A 171 7.31 7.24 18.24
C LYS A 171 6.20 7.61 19.21
N GLU A 172 5.86 8.90 19.30
CA GLU A 172 4.82 9.40 20.20
C GLU A 172 3.46 8.75 19.91
N ILE A 173 3.09 8.62 18.63
CA ILE A 173 1.85 7.94 18.24
C ILE A 173 1.89 6.47 18.67
N THR A 174 2.97 5.74 18.34
CA THR A 174 3.11 4.32 18.67
C THR A 174 3.00 4.06 20.18
N GLU A 175 3.55 4.95 21.01
CA GLU A 175 3.47 4.85 22.48
C GLU A 175 2.06 5.16 23.04
N LYS A 176 1.27 5.95 22.31
CA LYS A 176 -0.07 6.41 22.78
C LYS A 176 -1.24 5.56 22.27
N VAL A 177 -1.09 4.87 21.15
CA VAL A 177 -2.16 4.05 20.59
C VAL A 177 -2.08 2.61 21.10
N SER A 178 -3.22 1.93 21.16
CA SER A 178 -3.31 0.54 21.62
C SER A 178 -3.32 -0.49 20.47
N ILE A 179 -3.17 -0.04 19.23
CA ILE A 179 -3.18 -0.86 18.03
C ILE A 179 -1.83 -0.76 17.31
N PRO A 180 -1.44 -1.77 16.52
CA PRO A 180 -0.17 -1.75 15.80
C PRO A 180 -0.02 -0.53 14.88
N THR A 181 1.19 0.03 14.85
CA THR A 181 1.61 1.06 13.90
C THR A 181 2.55 0.48 12.86
N ILE A 182 2.37 0.86 11.59
CA ILE A 182 3.15 0.39 10.45
C ILE A 182 3.76 1.61 9.76
N GLY A 183 5.07 1.75 9.83
CA GLY A 183 5.78 2.91 9.28
C GLY A 183 6.12 2.74 7.80
N ILE A 184 6.06 3.84 7.06
CA ILE A 184 6.68 4.01 5.76
C ILE A 184 7.27 5.42 5.68
N GLY A 185 8.61 5.54 5.69
CA GLY A 185 9.27 6.84 5.79
C GLY A 185 9.00 7.60 7.10
N ALA A 186 8.67 6.88 8.18
CA ALA A 186 8.34 7.43 9.50
C ALA A 186 9.39 7.08 10.58
N GLY A 187 10.57 6.61 10.18
CA GLY A 187 11.62 6.17 11.09
C GLY A 187 11.40 4.76 11.64
N ALA A 188 12.13 4.40 12.70
CA ALA A 188 12.25 3.02 13.18
C ALA A 188 11.39 2.69 14.42
N TYR A 189 10.50 3.59 14.84
CA TYR A 189 9.79 3.45 16.12
C TYR A 189 8.39 2.82 16.01
N CYS A 190 7.91 2.53 14.79
CA CYS A 190 6.67 1.81 14.59
C CYS A 190 6.82 0.31 14.87
N ASP A 191 5.74 -0.38 15.19
CA ASP A 191 5.71 -1.82 15.45
C ASP A 191 6.07 -2.65 14.21
N GLY A 192 5.73 -2.15 13.01
CA GLY A 192 6.06 -2.76 11.73
C GLY A 192 6.48 -1.73 10.69
N GLN A 193 6.89 -2.21 9.51
CA GLN A 193 7.28 -1.39 8.36
C GLN A 193 6.61 -1.93 7.08
N ILE A 194 6.21 -1.02 6.20
CA ILE A 194 5.71 -1.38 4.86
C ILE A 194 6.46 -0.60 3.79
N LEU A 195 6.68 -1.22 2.64
CA LEU A 195 7.24 -0.58 1.44
C LEU A 195 6.52 -1.07 0.19
N VAL A 196 6.58 -0.27 -0.85
CA VAL A 196 6.21 -0.68 -2.21
C VAL A 196 7.20 -1.76 -2.68
N VAL A 197 6.68 -2.90 -3.11
CA VAL A 197 7.53 -4.05 -3.50
C VAL A 197 8.51 -3.72 -4.62
N ASN A 198 8.11 -2.86 -5.55
CA ASN A 198 8.96 -2.40 -6.65
C ASN A 198 10.23 -1.70 -6.14
N ASP A 199 10.12 -0.94 -5.05
CA ASP A 199 11.27 -0.26 -4.43
C ASP A 199 12.18 -1.26 -3.73
N VAL A 200 11.62 -2.21 -2.99
CA VAL A 200 12.37 -3.28 -2.31
C VAL A 200 13.15 -4.13 -3.30
N LEU A 201 12.55 -4.47 -4.44
CA LEU A 201 13.15 -5.30 -5.47
C LEU A 201 14.03 -4.53 -6.47
N GLY A 202 14.06 -3.20 -6.40
CA GLY A 202 14.83 -2.37 -7.32
C GLY A 202 14.31 -2.43 -8.75
N LEU A 203 12.98 -2.40 -8.91
CA LEU A 203 12.28 -2.32 -10.21
C LEU A 203 11.98 -0.88 -10.62
N SER A 204 11.75 0.01 -9.64
CA SER A 204 11.44 1.43 -9.89
C SER A 204 12.63 2.18 -10.47
N ASP A 205 12.38 3.12 -11.39
CA ASP A 205 13.38 4.06 -11.89
C ASP A 205 13.81 5.05 -10.81
N TRP A 206 12.83 5.51 -10.05
CA TRP A 206 12.99 6.39 -8.91
C TRP A 206 12.33 5.75 -7.68
N ARG A 207 12.90 5.99 -6.53
CA ARG A 207 12.33 5.56 -5.25
C ARG A 207 12.50 6.65 -4.20
N PRO A 208 11.60 6.71 -3.19
CA PRO A 208 11.74 7.64 -2.08
C PRO A 208 13.05 7.44 -1.34
N PRO A 209 13.69 8.52 -0.79
CA PRO A 209 14.97 8.41 -0.08
C PRO A 209 14.97 7.46 1.12
N PHE A 210 13.82 7.26 1.74
CA PHE A 210 13.66 6.33 2.85
C PHE A 210 13.55 4.85 2.43
N ALA A 211 13.27 4.57 1.15
CA ALA A 211 13.13 3.21 0.65
C ALA A 211 14.49 2.61 0.28
N LYS A 212 14.80 1.44 0.87
CA LYS A 212 16.00 0.67 0.55
C LYS A 212 15.69 -0.43 -0.47
N ALA A 213 16.45 -0.48 -1.57
CA ALA A 213 16.44 -1.63 -2.46
C ALA A 213 17.33 -2.75 -1.88
N TYR A 214 16.81 -3.96 -1.87
CA TYR A 214 17.52 -5.16 -1.46
C TYR A 214 17.99 -5.99 -2.66
N ALA A 215 17.51 -5.64 -3.87
CA ALA A 215 17.89 -6.27 -5.12
C ALA A 215 17.97 -5.22 -6.25
N ASN A 216 18.47 -5.62 -7.42
CA ASN A 216 18.47 -4.84 -8.66
C ASN A 216 17.80 -5.63 -9.78
N LEU A 217 16.50 -5.91 -9.61
CA LEU A 217 15.78 -6.70 -10.60
C LEU A 217 15.61 -5.96 -11.92
N ARG A 218 15.54 -4.63 -11.93
CA ARG A 218 15.48 -3.85 -13.17
C ARG A 218 16.69 -4.15 -14.07
N GLY A 219 17.90 -4.10 -13.51
CA GLY A 219 19.12 -4.44 -14.24
C GLY A 219 19.14 -5.90 -14.69
N THR A 220 18.79 -6.82 -13.79
CA THR A 220 18.76 -8.26 -14.07
C THR A 220 17.79 -8.62 -15.19
N VAL A 221 16.55 -8.12 -15.13
CA VAL A 221 15.54 -8.36 -16.16
C VAL A 221 15.95 -7.76 -17.50
N THR A 222 16.47 -6.52 -17.49
CA THR A 222 16.94 -5.88 -18.72
C THR A 222 18.06 -6.67 -19.39
N GLN A 223 19.03 -7.18 -18.60
CA GLN A 223 20.13 -7.97 -19.12
C GLN A 223 19.65 -9.31 -19.68
N ALA A 224 18.80 -10.02 -18.96
CA ALA A 224 18.25 -11.30 -19.41
C ALA A 224 17.48 -11.17 -20.74
N VAL A 225 16.68 -10.10 -20.89
CA VAL A 225 15.95 -9.85 -22.14
C VAL A 225 16.91 -9.50 -23.29
N LYS A 226 18.00 -8.74 -23.04
CA LYS A 226 19.02 -8.45 -24.06
C LYS A 226 19.71 -9.71 -24.52
N GLU A 227 20.11 -10.59 -23.60
CA GLU A 227 20.77 -11.88 -23.93
C GLU A 227 19.84 -12.75 -24.76
N TYR A 228 18.61 -12.97 -24.32
CA TYR A 228 17.60 -13.70 -25.08
C TYR A 228 17.42 -13.14 -26.50
N SER A 229 17.25 -11.81 -26.61
CA SER A 229 17.06 -11.16 -27.90
C SER A 229 18.27 -11.33 -28.84
N LEU A 230 19.50 -11.29 -28.30
CA LEU A 230 20.72 -11.52 -29.05
C LEU A 230 20.80 -12.97 -29.55
N GLU A 231 20.56 -13.95 -28.70
CA GLU A 231 20.57 -15.37 -29.05
C GLU A 231 19.56 -15.72 -30.16
N VAL A 232 18.35 -15.11 -30.08
CA VAL A 232 17.33 -15.28 -31.14
C VAL A 232 17.83 -14.71 -32.47
N LYS A 233 18.42 -13.50 -32.47
CA LYS A 233 18.96 -12.86 -33.70
C LYS A 233 20.12 -13.64 -34.30
N GLU A 234 20.96 -14.22 -33.46
CA GLU A 234 22.10 -15.04 -33.85
C GLU A 234 21.73 -16.50 -34.15
N ARG A 235 20.42 -16.86 -34.06
CA ARG A 235 19.91 -18.23 -34.24
C ARG A 235 20.52 -19.26 -33.29
N LYS A 236 20.93 -18.85 -32.10
CA LYS A 236 21.40 -19.70 -31.00
C LYS A 236 20.25 -20.24 -30.15
N PHE A 237 19.13 -19.56 -30.12
CA PHE A 237 17.91 -19.99 -29.45
C PHE A 237 16.78 -20.21 -30.48
N PRO A 238 15.97 -21.31 -30.37
CA PRO A 238 16.17 -22.47 -29.51
C PRO A 238 17.40 -23.28 -29.95
N GLN A 239 18.01 -23.99 -28.98
CA GLN A 239 19.12 -24.92 -29.33
C GLN A 239 18.60 -25.99 -30.29
N ARG A 240 19.33 -26.22 -31.39
CA ARG A 240 18.98 -27.30 -32.31
C ARG A 240 19.18 -28.63 -31.60
N PRO A 241 18.24 -29.60 -31.74
CA PRO A 241 18.50 -30.96 -31.25
C PRO A 241 19.80 -31.48 -31.85
N SER A 242 20.64 -32.08 -31.02
CA SER A 242 21.78 -32.89 -31.52
C SER A 242 21.20 -34.02 -32.40
N LEU A 243 21.55 -34.02 -33.67
CA LEU A 243 21.21 -35.11 -34.57
C LEU A 243 21.88 -36.41 -34.12
#